data_9edab56053c3da0bbc40635fe4ad1528
#
_entry.id   9edab56053c3da0bbc40635fe4ad1528
#
_cell.length_a   1.000
_cell.length_b   1.000
_cell.length_c   1.000
_cell.angle_alpha   90.00
_cell.angle_beta   90.00
_cell.angle_gamma   90.00
#
_symmetry.space_group_name_H-M   'P 1'
#
loop_
_entity.id
_entity.type
_entity.pdbx_description
1 polymer ?
#
loop_
_entity_poly.entity_id
_entity_poly.type
_entity_poly.pdbx_seq_one_letter_code
_entity_poly.pdbx_strand_id
1 'polypeptide(L)' 'MEFFNLKTKRKVEIPDNQLKKKRSVRTTSGGKRQERYAVIAEVHEGGKPLQLYKFVNKETFDRLDVPEAT' A
#
# COMPACT_ATOMS: atom_id res chain seq x y z
N MET A 1 1.44 3.48 -10.27
CA MET A 1 0.76 4.16 -9.14
C MET A 1 1.71 5.15 -8.49
N GLU A 2 1.21 6.32 -8.16
CA GLU A 2 2.03 7.38 -7.57
C GLU A 2 2.03 7.27 -6.04
N PHE A 3 3.23 7.31 -5.46
CA PHE A 3 3.43 7.31 -4.02
C PHE A 3 4.19 8.56 -3.61
N PHE A 4 3.92 9.02 -2.39
CA PHE A 4 4.65 10.15 -1.83
C PHE A 4 5.70 9.64 -0.86
N ASN A 5 6.97 9.95 -1.13
CA ASN A 5 8.07 9.58 -0.27
C ASN A 5 8.31 10.70 0.75
N LEU A 6 8.02 10.41 2.01
CA LEU A 6 8.15 11.39 3.09
C LEU A 6 9.61 11.76 3.39
N LYS A 7 10.55 10.87 3.11
CA LYS A 7 11.97 11.12 3.33
C LYS A 7 12.53 12.17 2.37
N THR A 8 12.18 12.05 1.10
CA THR A 8 12.67 12.96 0.07
C THR A 8 11.68 14.06 -0.26
N LYS A 9 10.46 13.97 0.26
CA LYS A 9 9.33 14.86 -0.03
C LYS A 9 9.04 14.97 -1.52
N ARG A 10 9.16 13.84 -2.23
CA ARG A 10 8.93 13.76 -3.66
C ARG A 10 7.92 12.68 -3.97
N LYS A 11 7.23 12.88 -5.08
CA LYS A 11 6.33 11.87 -5.62
C LYS A 11 7.13 10.85 -6.43
N VAL A 12 6.82 9.58 -6.22
CA VAL A 12 7.50 8.49 -6.91
C VAL A 12 6.46 7.71 -7.69
N GLU A 13 6.71 7.51 -8.97
CA GLU A 13 5.87 6.65 -9.81
C GLU A 13 6.41 5.23 -9.74
N ILE A 14 5.57 4.30 -9.32
CA ILE A 14 5.96 2.91 -9.16
C ILE A 14 5.11 2.03 -10.08
N PRO A 15 5.73 1.22 -10.94
CA PRO A 15 4.98 0.33 -11.81
C PRO A 15 4.22 -0.73 -11.03
N ASP A 16 3.09 -1.18 -11.58
CA ASP A 16 2.20 -2.12 -10.91
C ASP A 16 2.87 -3.45 -10.58
N ASN A 17 3.86 -3.87 -11.36
CA ASN A 17 4.56 -5.13 -11.12
C ASN A 17 5.44 -5.10 -9.87
N GLN A 18 5.66 -3.92 -9.29
CA GLN A 18 6.41 -3.76 -8.04
C GLN A 18 5.49 -3.48 -6.85
N LEU A 19 4.19 -3.54 -7.06
CA LEU A 19 3.21 -3.27 -6.03
C LEU A 19 2.67 -4.56 -5.45
N LYS A 20 2.29 -4.51 -4.19
CA LYS A 20 1.54 -5.56 -3.51
C LYS A 20 0.38 -4.91 -2.77
N LYS A 21 -0.75 -5.58 -2.73
CA LYS A 21 -1.90 -5.08 -1.98
C LYS A 21 -2.08 -5.90 -0.72
N LYS A 22 -2.51 -5.24 0.35
CA LYS A 22 -2.73 -5.87 1.64
C LYS A 22 -4.08 -5.48 2.19
N ARG A 23 -4.84 -6.47 2.64
CA ARG A 23 -6.09 -6.25 3.34
C ARG A 23 -5.89 -6.53 4.82
N SER A 24 -6.27 -5.57 5.65
CA SER A 24 -6.23 -5.72 7.10
C SER A 24 -7.65 -5.65 7.64
N VAL A 25 -8.01 -6.59 8.49
CA VAL A 25 -9.29 -6.61 9.16
C VAL A 25 -9.05 -6.43 10.65
N ARG A 26 -9.72 -5.45 11.24
CA ARG A 26 -9.58 -5.16 12.66
C ARG A 26 -10.97 -5.08 13.28
N THR A 27 -11.13 -5.71 14.43
CA THR A 27 -12.35 -5.59 15.22
C THR A 27 -12.12 -4.52 16.28
N THR A 28 -13.00 -3.51 16.29
CA THR A 28 -12.93 -2.44 17.30
C THR A 28 -13.53 -2.91 18.61
N SER A 29 -13.27 -2.17 19.69
CA SER A 29 -13.79 -2.48 21.01
C SER A 29 -15.33 -2.45 21.10
N GLY A 30 -15.96 -1.76 20.13
CA GLY A 30 -17.43 -1.75 20.03
C GLY A 30 -18.00 -2.91 19.23
N GLY A 31 -17.20 -3.89 18.86
CA GLY A 31 -17.63 -5.03 18.05
C GLY A 31 -17.79 -4.73 16.56
N LYS A 32 -17.42 -3.56 16.12
CA LYS A 32 -17.48 -3.19 14.71
C LYS A 32 -16.26 -3.70 13.96
N ARG A 33 -16.51 -4.29 12.82
CA ARG A 33 -15.45 -4.79 11.94
C ARG A 33 -15.00 -3.68 11.01
N GLN A 34 -13.71 -3.36 11.04
CA GLN A 34 -13.11 -2.40 10.13
C GLN A 34 -12.16 -3.11 9.17
N GLU A 35 -12.34 -2.86 7.88
CA GLU A 35 -11.45 -3.37 6.85
C GLU A 35 -10.64 -2.20 6.30
N ARG A 36 -9.33 -2.39 6.22
CA ARG A 36 -8.42 -1.41 5.65
C ARG A 36 -7.68 -2.03 4.49
N TYR A 37 -7.56 -1.27 3.43
CA TYR A 37 -6.89 -1.70 2.22
C TYR A 37 -5.69 -0.81 1.97
N ALA A 38 -4.55 -1.43 1.72
CA ALA A 38 -3.31 -0.70 1.49
C ALA A 38 -2.57 -1.28 0.29
N VAL A 39 -1.81 -0.42 -0.37
CA VAL A 39 -0.89 -0.83 -1.42
C VAL A 39 0.52 -0.58 -0.91
N ILE A 40 1.37 -1.58 -1.07
CA ILE A 40 2.74 -1.53 -0.60
C ILE A 40 3.65 -1.51 -1.81
N ALA A 41 4.57 -0.55 -1.85
CA ALA A 41 5.59 -0.48 -2.87
C ALA A 41 6.96 -0.63 -2.21
N GLU A 42 7.77 -1.52 -2.75
CA GLU A 42 9.13 -1.70 -2.27
C GLU A 42 10.09 -1.06 -3.25
N VAL A 43 10.87 -0.11 -2.76
CA VAL A 43 11.87 0.60 -3.56
C VAL A 43 13.22 0.48 -2.88
N HIS A 44 14.28 0.58 -3.67
CA HIS A 44 15.64 0.59 -3.14
C HIS A 44 16.20 2.00 -3.30
N GLU A 45 16.54 2.61 -2.20
CA GLU A 45 17.10 3.95 -2.19
C GLU A 45 18.38 3.95 -1.37
N GLY A 46 19.46 4.38 -1.99
CA GLY A 46 20.75 4.42 -1.33
C GLY A 46 21.26 3.05 -0.87
N GLY A 47 20.87 1.96 -1.56
CA GLY A 47 21.25 0.61 -1.19
C GLY A 47 20.43 -0.01 -0.06
N LYS A 48 19.43 0.73 0.45
CA LYS A 48 18.55 0.22 1.51
C LYS A 48 17.13 0.02 0.98
N PRO A 49 16.47 -1.09 1.33
CA PRO A 49 15.08 -1.27 0.96
C PRO A 49 14.19 -0.30 1.73
N LEU A 50 13.26 0.33 1.02
CA LEU A 50 12.29 1.24 1.59
C LEU A 50 10.90 0.78 1.15
N GLN A 51 10.01 0.60 2.11
CA GLN A 51 8.63 0.24 1.81
C GLN A 51 7.75 1.48 1.93
N LEU A 52 6.97 1.74 0.88
CA LEU A 52 6.01 2.81 0.86
C LEU A 52 4.62 2.23 0.98
N TYR A 53 3.78 2.86 1.80
CA TYR A 53 2.40 2.43 2.03
C TYR A 53 1.44 3.50 1.55
N LYS A 54 0.37 3.07 0.91
CA LYS A 54 -0.71 3.96 0.52
C LYS A 54 -2.04 3.29 0.84
N PHE A 55 -2.84 3.94 1.67
CA PHE A 55 -4.18 3.45 1.95
C PHE A 55 -5.12 3.79 0.81
N VAL A 56 -5.90 2.81 0.40
CA VAL A 56 -6.86 2.95 -0.71
C VAL A 56 -8.21 2.43 -0.23
N ASN A 57 -9.27 2.81 -0.95
CA ASN A 57 -10.59 2.27 -0.66
C ASN A 57 -10.76 0.88 -1.29
N LYS A 58 -11.86 0.22 -0.93
CA LYS A 58 -12.13 -1.13 -1.43
C LYS A 58 -12.24 -1.15 -2.96
N GLU A 59 -12.87 -0.16 -3.54
CA GLU A 59 -13.03 -0.09 -4.99
C GLU A 59 -11.69 -0.04 -5.71
N THR A 60 -10.79 0.81 -5.24
CA THR A 60 -9.44 0.90 -5.81
C THR A 60 -8.68 -0.41 -5.60
N PHE A 61 -8.81 -1.00 -4.42
CA PHE A 61 -8.17 -2.28 -4.10
C PHE A 61 -8.62 -3.39 -5.06
N ASP A 62 -9.92 -3.46 -5.32
CA ASP A 62 -10.48 -4.49 -6.21
C ASP A 62 -10.06 -4.29 -7.67
N ARG A 63 -9.84 -3.04 -8.09
CA ARG A 63 -9.41 -2.73 -9.44
C ARG A 63 -7.94 -3.02 -9.69
N LEU A 64 -7.14 -3.06 -8.63
CA LEU A 64 -5.72 -3.31 -8.76
C LEU A 64 -5.44 -4.77 -9.05
N ASP A 65 -4.83 -5.02 -10.20
CA ASP A 65 -4.43 -6.36 -10.60
C ASP A 65 -2.98 -6.60 -10.18
N VAL A 66 -2.78 -6.65 -8.86
CA VAL A 66 -1.46 -6.86 -8.27
C VAL A 66 -1.54 -7.99 -7.26
N PRO A 67 -0.41 -8.67 -6.97
CA PRO A 67 -0.41 -9.75 -5.98
C PRO A 67 -0.80 -9.23 -4.59
N GLU A 68 -1.54 -10.06 -3.87
CA GLU A 68 -1.90 -9.75 -2.50
C GLU A 68 -0.79 -10.21 -1.57
N ALA A 69 -0.30 -9.28 -0.73
CA ALA A 69 0.68 -9.60 0.29
C ALA A 69 -0.04 -10.16 1.52
N THR A 70 0.18 -11.41 1.78
CA THR A 70 -0.39 -12.07 2.96
C THR A 70 0.67 -12.29 4.02
#